data_6a496b8f8aa8bb058f4d5d73c366e07f
#
_entry.id   6a496b8f8aa8bb058f4d5d73c366e07f
#
_cell.length_a   1.000
_cell.length_b   1.000
_cell.length_c   1.000
_cell.angle_alpha   90.00
_cell.angle_beta   90.00
_cell.angle_gamma   90.00
#
_symmetry.space_group_name_H-M   'P 1'
#
loop_
_entity.id
_entity.type
_entity.pdbx_description
1 polymer ?
#
loop_
_entity_poly.entity_id
_entity_poly.type
_entity_poly.pdbx_seq_one_letter_code
_entity_poly.pdbx_strand_id
1 'polypeptide(L)'
;MPNRQNTQHGTAADSGAVYSPRLCNEDLAPTRDQNWSWYNIFSFWMSDVHSMGGYVVAASFFTLGLASWQVLLCLLVGICIVQLCANLVAKPSQMAGVPYAVISRQAFGVFGANIPAVIRGLIAFAWYGIQTYLAANALMLVALKFWPSLSSLTTGAFLGLSHLGWVCFAIMWVLQAMVFWHGMNAIKRFIDIAGPAVYVVMLALAGWIVYKTGFDGSPLPSPANP
;
A
#
# COMPACT_ATOMS: atom_id res chain seq x y z
N MET A 1 32.51 12.02 -33.97
CA MET A 1 31.77 13.23 -33.59
C MET A 1 31.12 12.97 -32.25
N PRO A 2 31.51 13.61 -31.16
CA PRO A 2 30.97 13.31 -29.84
C PRO A 2 29.66 14.05 -29.63
N ASN A 3 28.66 13.27 -29.21
CA ASN A 3 27.31 13.69 -28.87
C ASN A 3 27.34 14.55 -27.58
N ARG A 4 27.05 15.82 -27.70
CA ARG A 4 26.82 16.71 -26.56
C ARG A 4 25.43 16.45 -26.04
N GLN A 5 25.32 15.63 -25.00
CA GLN A 5 24.19 15.69 -24.11
C GLN A 5 24.30 16.94 -23.24
N ASN A 6 23.55 17.95 -23.65
CA ASN A 6 23.40 19.19 -22.93
C ASN A 6 22.43 18.96 -21.80
N THR A 7 22.91 18.50 -20.65
CA THR A 7 22.21 18.53 -19.38
C THR A 7 22.04 20.01 -18.98
N GLN A 8 20.94 20.59 -19.40
CA GLN A 8 20.47 21.84 -18.80
C GLN A 8 19.92 21.52 -17.41
N HIS A 9 20.79 21.44 -16.42
CA HIS A 9 20.46 21.73 -15.04
C HIS A 9 19.97 23.18 -14.97
N GLY A 10 18.68 23.38 -15.08
CA GLY A 10 18.07 24.64 -14.72
C GLY A 10 18.23 24.83 -13.23
N THR A 11 19.34 25.40 -12.84
CA THR A 11 19.55 25.87 -11.48
C THR A 11 18.48 26.90 -11.13
N ALA A 12 17.76 26.65 -10.04
CA ALA A 12 16.82 27.58 -9.41
C ALA A 12 17.48 28.90 -8.93
N ALA A 13 18.65 29.26 -9.51
CA ALA A 13 19.49 30.39 -9.14
C ALA A 13 19.09 31.70 -9.81
N ASP A 14 18.06 31.69 -10.72
CA ASP A 14 17.81 32.91 -11.52
C ASP A 14 16.59 33.73 -11.06
N SER A 15 16.01 33.44 -9.89
CA SER A 15 14.84 34.18 -9.37
C SER A 15 15.16 35.08 -8.17
N GLY A 16 16.36 35.51 -7.94
CA GLY A 16 16.72 36.57 -6.93
C GLY A 16 16.24 36.31 -5.48
N ALA A 17 15.49 35.26 -5.23
CA ALA A 17 15.03 34.87 -3.91
C ALA A 17 16.08 33.95 -3.28
N VAL A 18 16.78 34.42 -2.28
CA VAL A 18 17.74 33.63 -1.50
C VAL A 18 16.95 32.66 -0.62
N TYR A 19 16.62 31.49 -1.17
CA TYR A 19 16.03 30.42 -0.36
C TYR A 19 17.11 29.80 0.53
N SER A 20 16.76 29.55 1.79
CA SER A 20 17.66 28.82 2.69
C SER A 20 17.97 27.42 2.09
N PRO A 21 19.26 27.03 2.02
CA PRO A 21 19.63 25.68 1.53
C PRO A 21 18.97 24.55 2.28
N ARG A 22 18.51 24.78 3.51
CA ARG A 22 17.77 23.81 4.33
C ARG A 22 16.34 23.55 3.83
N LEU A 23 15.81 24.40 2.97
CA LEU A 23 14.45 24.28 2.44
C LEU A 23 14.40 23.64 1.03
N CYS A 24 15.56 23.47 0.42
CA CYS A 24 15.72 22.93 -0.92
C CYS A 24 16.43 21.58 -0.85
N ASN A 25 15.80 20.56 -1.45
CA ASN A 25 16.38 19.23 -1.66
C ASN A 25 15.99 18.78 -3.06
N GLU A 26 16.85 18.02 -3.73
CA GLU A 26 16.58 17.47 -5.07
C GLU A 26 15.32 16.62 -5.10
N ASP A 27 15.06 15.82 -4.04
CA ASP A 27 13.86 14.98 -3.91
C ASP A 27 12.55 15.78 -3.74
N LEU A 28 12.65 17.07 -3.39
CA LEU A 28 11.52 17.97 -3.20
C LEU A 28 11.32 18.93 -4.38
N ALA A 29 12.24 18.90 -5.35
CA ALA A 29 12.17 19.75 -6.53
C ALA A 29 11.00 19.38 -7.43
N PRO A 30 10.36 20.35 -8.10
CA PRO A 30 9.28 20.06 -9.03
C PRO A 30 9.74 19.17 -10.17
N THR A 31 9.07 18.03 -10.35
CA THR A 31 9.32 17.10 -11.45
C THR A 31 8.39 17.42 -12.62
N ARG A 32 8.95 17.64 -13.81
CA ARG A 32 8.18 17.86 -15.04
C ARG A 32 7.91 16.57 -15.81
N ASP A 33 8.72 15.55 -15.58
CA ASP A 33 8.61 14.26 -16.27
C ASP A 33 7.53 13.38 -15.61
N GLN A 34 6.36 13.35 -16.26
CA GLN A 34 5.26 12.49 -15.83
C GLN A 34 5.33 11.17 -16.61
N ASN A 35 5.95 10.14 -16.00
CA ASN A 35 6.22 8.85 -16.63
C ASN A 35 5.16 7.78 -16.36
N TRP A 36 4.13 8.11 -15.58
CA TRP A 36 3.08 7.16 -15.22
C TRP A 36 1.87 7.32 -16.13
N SER A 37 1.50 6.22 -16.81
CA SER A 37 0.28 6.13 -17.60
C SER A 37 -0.94 5.87 -16.68
N TRP A 38 -2.14 5.98 -17.24
CA TRP A 38 -3.37 5.60 -16.54
C TRP A 38 -3.34 4.14 -16.07
N TYR A 39 -2.72 3.23 -16.85
CA TYR A 39 -2.57 1.82 -16.49
C TYR A 39 -1.70 1.63 -15.25
N ASN A 40 -0.59 2.34 -15.13
CA ASN A 40 0.27 2.26 -13.95
C ASN A 40 -0.46 2.74 -12.69
N ILE A 41 -1.25 3.81 -12.79
CA ILE A 41 -2.05 4.32 -11.68
C ILE A 41 -3.17 3.32 -11.32
N PHE A 42 -3.82 2.75 -12.33
CA PHE A 42 -4.84 1.72 -12.13
C PHE A 42 -4.25 0.47 -11.43
N SER A 43 -3.12 -0.05 -11.91
CA SER A 43 -2.42 -1.18 -11.30
C SER A 43 -1.95 -0.89 -9.88
N PHE A 44 -1.50 0.34 -9.62
CA PHE A 44 -1.13 0.79 -8.28
C PHE A 44 -2.32 0.71 -7.33
N TRP A 45 -3.47 1.28 -7.70
CA TRP A 45 -4.67 1.22 -6.89
C TRP A 45 -5.21 -0.21 -6.73
N MET A 46 -5.15 -1.03 -7.77
CA MET A 46 -5.48 -2.46 -7.66
C MET A 46 -4.60 -3.16 -6.63
N SER A 47 -3.30 -2.87 -6.61
CA SER A 47 -2.37 -3.44 -5.63
C SER A 47 -2.62 -2.93 -4.22
N ASP A 48 -2.96 -1.65 -4.05
CA ASP A 48 -3.15 -1.01 -2.74
C ASP A 48 -4.46 -1.45 -2.06
N VAL A 49 -5.55 -1.56 -2.83
CA VAL A 49 -6.87 -1.98 -2.32
C VAL A 49 -6.85 -3.44 -1.82
N HIS A 50 -6.07 -4.31 -2.46
CA HIS A 50 -5.94 -5.70 -2.05
C HIS A 50 -4.99 -5.88 -0.87
N SER A 51 -5.43 -5.45 0.32
CA SER A 51 -4.67 -5.65 1.55
C SER A 51 -5.37 -6.65 2.48
N MET A 52 -4.60 -7.52 3.12
CA MET A 52 -5.13 -8.45 4.13
C MET A 52 -5.84 -7.70 5.26
N GLY A 53 -5.30 -6.53 5.66
CA GLY A 53 -5.94 -5.67 6.66
C GLY A 53 -7.33 -5.21 6.24
N GLY A 54 -7.51 -4.81 4.98
CA GLY A 54 -8.80 -4.42 4.42
C GLY A 54 -9.82 -5.56 4.46
N TYR A 55 -9.41 -6.78 4.13
CA TYR A 55 -10.29 -7.95 4.19
C TYR A 55 -10.72 -8.29 5.62
N VAL A 56 -9.79 -8.21 6.59
CA VAL A 56 -10.09 -8.44 8.00
C VAL A 56 -11.08 -7.40 8.52
N VAL A 57 -10.90 -6.11 8.17
CA VAL A 57 -11.85 -5.05 8.54
C VAL A 57 -13.21 -5.29 7.90
N ALA A 58 -13.27 -5.62 6.60
CA ALA A 58 -14.54 -5.93 5.95
C ALA A 58 -15.25 -7.13 6.59
N ALA A 59 -14.50 -8.18 6.94
CA ALA A 59 -15.03 -9.35 7.63
C ALA A 59 -15.56 -9.01 9.03
N SER A 60 -14.93 -8.08 9.74
CA SER A 60 -15.37 -7.66 11.08
C SER A 60 -16.76 -7.00 11.09
N PHE A 61 -17.18 -6.39 9.99
CA PHE A 61 -18.54 -5.83 9.90
C PHE A 61 -19.64 -6.87 9.99
N PHE A 62 -19.39 -8.09 9.54
CA PHE A 62 -20.33 -9.20 9.70
C PHE A 62 -20.47 -9.62 11.18
N THR A 63 -19.42 -9.49 11.99
CA THR A 63 -19.49 -9.80 13.43
C THR A 63 -20.33 -8.78 14.20
N LEU A 64 -20.53 -7.57 13.62
CA LEU A 64 -21.44 -6.55 14.16
C LEU A 64 -22.91 -6.80 13.77
N GLY A 65 -23.22 -7.90 13.09
CA GLY A 65 -24.57 -8.27 12.67
C GLY A 65 -25.06 -7.55 11.41
N LEU A 66 -24.18 -6.90 10.65
CA LEU A 66 -24.57 -6.24 9.40
C LEU A 66 -24.83 -7.28 8.30
N ALA A 67 -25.91 -7.07 7.54
CA ALA A 67 -26.21 -7.88 6.36
C ALA A 67 -25.22 -7.58 5.22
N SER A 68 -25.00 -8.54 4.33
CA SER A 68 -24.03 -8.44 3.23
C SER A 68 -24.22 -7.18 2.36
N TRP A 69 -25.46 -6.80 2.06
CA TRP A 69 -25.75 -5.60 1.29
C TRP A 69 -25.41 -4.30 2.04
N GLN A 70 -25.57 -4.29 3.39
CA GLN A 70 -25.19 -3.15 4.23
C GLN A 70 -23.68 -2.98 4.26
N VAL A 71 -22.93 -4.07 4.42
CA VAL A 71 -21.48 -4.07 4.35
C VAL A 71 -21.00 -3.54 2.99
N LEU A 72 -21.59 -4.04 1.89
CA LEU A 72 -21.26 -3.60 0.54
C LEU A 72 -21.52 -2.09 0.36
N LEU A 73 -22.69 -1.61 0.82
CA LEU A 73 -23.06 -0.20 0.72
C LEU A 73 -22.10 0.69 1.53
N CYS A 74 -21.79 0.30 2.77
CA CYS A 74 -20.86 1.04 3.62
C CYS A 74 -19.46 1.13 3.00
N LEU A 75 -18.95 0.02 2.45
CA LEU A 75 -17.66 0.00 1.76
C LEU A 75 -17.68 0.90 0.51
N LEU A 76 -18.76 0.85 -0.27
CA LEU A 76 -18.90 1.64 -1.49
C LEU A 76 -18.96 3.15 -1.17
N VAL A 77 -19.75 3.55 -0.19
CA VAL A 77 -19.82 4.94 0.26
C VAL A 77 -18.48 5.39 0.83
N GLY A 78 -17.85 4.55 1.66
CA GLY A 78 -16.55 4.83 2.23
C GLY A 78 -15.47 5.07 1.18
N ILE A 79 -15.39 4.20 0.15
CA ILE A 79 -14.39 4.36 -0.92
C ILE A 79 -14.67 5.60 -1.77
N CYS A 80 -15.92 5.97 -2.01
CA CYS A 80 -16.27 7.20 -2.71
C CYS A 80 -15.79 8.44 -1.96
N ILE A 81 -15.97 8.48 -0.63
CA ILE A 81 -15.50 9.58 0.22
C ILE A 81 -13.97 9.66 0.18
N VAL A 82 -13.29 8.51 0.37
CA VAL A 82 -11.82 8.43 0.31
C VAL A 82 -11.30 8.90 -1.04
N GLN A 83 -11.92 8.46 -2.14
CA GLN A 83 -11.51 8.85 -3.49
C GLN A 83 -11.66 10.35 -3.71
N LEU A 84 -12.73 10.96 -3.22
CA LEU A 84 -12.94 12.40 -3.32
C LEU A 84 -11.85 13.17 -2.55
N CYS A 85 -11.58 12.79 -1.30
CA CYS A 85 -10.53 13.38 -0.48
C CYS A 85 -9.13 13.19 -1.09
N ALA A 86 -8.85 11.98 -1.60
CA ALA A 86 -7.57 11.68 -2.26
C ALA A 86 -7.36 12.56 -3.50
N ASN A 87 -8.39 12.75 -4.32
CA ASN A 87 -8.30 13.62 -5.51
C ASN A 87 -8.07 15.08 -5.16
N LEU A 88 -8.68 15.58 -4.09
CA LEU A 88 -8.48 16.96 -3.62
C LEU A 88 -7.01 17.24 -3.24
N VAL A 89 -6.32 16.25 -2.70
CA VAL A 89 -4.90 16.36 -2.32
C VAL A 89 -3.97 16.04 -3.49
N ALA A 90 -4.29 15.02 -4.28
CA ALA A 90 -3.43 14.52 -5.34
C ALA A 90 -3.37 15.48 -6.55
N LYS A 91 -4.49 16.09 -6.93
CA LYS A 91 -4.57 16.96 -8.12
C LYS A 91 -3.65 18.19 -8.04
N PRO A 92 -3.63 18.97 -6.96
CA PRO A 92 -2.68 20.09 -6.82
C PRO A 92 -1.23 19.62 -6.83
N SER A 93 -0.92 18.49 -6.18
CA SER A 93 0.41 17.89 -6.14
C SER A 93 0.87 17.46 -7.54
N GLN A 94 -0.01 16.84 -8.32
CA GLN A 94 0.26 16.44 -9.70
C GLN A 94 0.48 17.65 -10.61
N MET A 95 -0.34 18.68 -10.50
CA MET A 95 -0.23 19.90 -11.32
C MET A 95 1.07 20.67 -11.04
N ALA A 96 1.49 20.72 -9.78
CA ALA A 96 2.72 21.37 -9.36
C ALA A 96 3.97 20.49 -9.55
N GLY A 97 3.81 19.17 -9.76
CA GLY A 97 4.88 18.19 -9.86
C GLY A 97 5.67 18.03 -8.57
N VAL A 98 5.06 18.28 -7.41
CA VAL A 98 5.74 18.26 -6.11
C VAL A 98 5.14 17.19 -5.18
N PRO A 99 5.95 16.63 -4.26
CA PRO A 99 5.46 15.65 -3.29
C PRO A 99 4.54 16.28 -2.25
N TYR A 100 3.81 15.42 -1.52
CA TYR A 100 2.85 15.82 -0.48
C TYR A 100 3.44 16.80 0.56
N ALA A 101 4.68 16.57 0.99
CA ALA A 101 5.35 17.43 1.97
C ALA A 101 5.51 18.87 1.49
N VAL A 102 5.67 19.08 0.18
CA VAL A 102 5.82 20.41 -0.41
C VAL A 102 4.46 21.08 -0.60
N ILE A 103 3.46 20.36 -1.14
CA ILE A 103 2.14 20.95 -1.34
C ILE A 103 1.48 21.33 -0.01
N SER A 104 1.77 20.61 1.05
CA SER A 104 1.28 20.91 2.41
C SER A 104 1.77 22.25 2.94
N ARG A 105 2.87 22.80 2.40
CA ARG A 105 3.39 24.13 2.79
C ARG A 105 2.43 25.26 2.43
N GLN A 106 1.58 25.06 1.45
CA GLN A 106 0.57 26.06 1.09
C GLN A 106 -0.50 26.26 2.18
N ALA A 107 -0.86 25.17 2.87
CA ALA A 107 -1.87 25.20 3.92
C ALA A 107 -1.29 25.47 5.31
N PHE A 108 -0.14 24.89 5.62
CA PHE A 108 0.45 24.89 6.97
C PHE A 108 1.69 25.79 7.12
N GLY A 109 2.10 26.46 6.04
CA GLY A 109 3.38 27.17 6.01
C GLY A 109 4.60 26.22 5.97
N VAL A 110 5.80 26.79 5.82
CA VAL A 110 7.01 26.00 5.59
C VAL A 110 7.35 25.09 6.79
N PHE A 111 7.25 25.59 8.00
CA PHE A 111 7.56 24.82 9.20
C PHE A 111 6.39 23.95 9.64
N GLY A 112 5.17 24.45 9.52
CA GLY A 112 3.95 23.71 9.89
C GLY A 112 3.71 22.46 9.04
N ALA A 113 4.16 22.44 7.79
CA ALA A 113 4.06 21.29 6.91
C ALA A 113 4.84 20.05 7.39
N ASN A 114 5.81 20.22 8.29
CA ASN A 114 6.51 19.09 8.89
C ASN A 114 5.59 18.22 9.76
N ILE A 115 4.56 18.81 10.40
CA ILE A 115 3.62 18.06 11.25
C ILE A 115 2.85 17.01 10.44
N PRO A 116 2.09 17.37 9.37
CA PRO A 116 1.38 16.38 8.56
C PRO A 116 2.35 15.43 7.83
N ALA A 117 3.55 15.87 7.46
CA ALA A 117 4.55 15.01 6.84
C ALA A 117 5.04 13.92 7.80
N VAL A 118 5.33 14.26 9.06
CA VAL A 118 5.74 13.29 10.10
C VAL A 118 4.58 12.33 10.43
N ILE A 119 3.37 12.85 10.61
CA ILE A 119 2.19 12.01 10.88
C ILE A 119 1.98 11.00 9.75
N ARG A 120 2.07 11.45 8.49
CA ARG A 120 1.99 10.54 7.33
C ARG A 120 3.08 9.49 7.34
N GLY A 121 4.33 9.88 7.69
CA GLY A 121 5.45 8.94 7.81
C GLY A 121 5.21 7.89 8.87
N LEU A 122 4.72 8.27 10.05
CA LEU A 122 4.39 7.35 11.13
C LEU A 122 3.27 6.38 10.75
N ILE A 123 2.22 6.87 10.08
CA ILE A 123 1.13 6.03 9.59
C ILE A 123 1.65 5.03 8.54
N ALA A 124 2.48 5.48 7.60
CA ALA A 124 3.08 4.60 6.60
C ALA A 124 3.96 3.52 7.23
N PHE A 125 4.75 3.89 8.23
CA PHE A 125 5.59 2.94 8.98
C PHE A 125 4.74 1.89 9.73
N ALA A 126 3.67 2.32 10.40
CA ALA A 126 2.75 1.41 11.09
C ALA A 126 2.08 0.44 10.11
N TRP A 127 1.57 0.94 8.98
CA TRP A 127 0.98 0.11 7.92
C TRP A 127 1.99 -0.89 7.34
N TYR A 128 3.21 -0.45 7.08
CA TYR A 128 4.27 -1.33 6.59
C TYR A 128 4.52 -2.50 7.54
N GLY A 129 4.60 -2.22 8.85
CA GLY A 129 4.77 -3.24 9.87
C GLY A 129 3.61 -4.25 9.91
N ILE A 130 2.36 -3.74 9.91
CA ILE A 130 1.15 -4.57 9.91
C ILE A 130 1.10 -5.48 8.66
N GLN A 131 1.32 -4.92 7.49
CA GLN A 131 1.26 -5.69 6.24
C GLN A 131 2.38 -6.73 6.15
N THR A 132 3.59 -6.41 6.61
CA THR A 132 4.69 -7.36 6.68
C THR A 132 4.39 -8.50 7.65
N TYR A 133 3.80 -8.20 8.81
CA TYR A 133 3.34 -9.20 9.77
C TYR A 133 2.29 -10.15 9.18
N LEU A 134 1.28 -9.61 8.50
CA LEU A 134 0.23 -10.41 7.86
C LEU A 134 0.79 -11.29 6.73
N ALA A 135 1.71 -10.75 5.93
CA ALA A 135 2.39 -11.50 4.89
C ALA A 135 3.27 -12.62 5.48
N ALA A 136 3.96 -12.35 6.59
CA ALA A 136 4.75 -13.35 7.31
C ALA A 136 3.88 -14.50 7.85
N ASN A 137 2.69 -14.19 8.39
CA ASN A 137 1.73 -15.21 8.82
C ASN A 137 1.23 -16.06 7.66
N ALA A 138 0.92 -15.45 6.51
CA ALA A 138 0.54 -16.20 5.31
C ALA A 138 1.67 -17.14 4.85
N LEU A 139 2.91 -16.65 4.82
CA LEU A 139 4.08 -17.46 4.49
C LEU A 139 4.28 -18.61 5.48
N MET A 140 4.08 -18.35 6.78
CA MET A 140 4.17 -19.38 7.82
C MET A 140 3.14 -20.49 7.61
N LEU A 141 1.88 -20.15 7.26
CA LEU A 141 0.85 -21.15 6.97
C LEU A 141 1.21 -22.01 5.76
N VAL A 142 1.76 -21.40 4.72
CA VAL A 142 2.27 -22.12 3.53
C VAL A 142 3.43 -23.03 3.92
N ALA A 143 4.40 -22.52 4.69
CA ALA A 143 5.54 -23.31 5.15
C ALA A 143 5.11 -24.54 5.98
N LEU A 144 4.19 -24.39 6.90
CA LEU A 144 3.65 -25.48 7.72
C LEU A 144 2.89 -26.51 6.89
N LYS A 145 2.24 -26.11 5.81
CA LYS A 145 1.55 -27.03 4.90
C LYS A 145 2.52 -27.91 4.13
N PHE A 146 3.65 -27.36 3.65
CA PHE A 146 4.65 -28.10 2.90
C PHE A 146 5.66 -28.84 3.80
N TRP A 147 5.96 -28.30 4.97
CA TRP A 147 6.90 -28.85 5.96
C TRP A 147 6.27 -28.90 7.36
N PRO A 148 5.42 -29.92 7.66
CA PRO A 148 4.77 -30.05 8.97
C PRO A 148 5.75 -30.18 10.14
N SER A 149 6.99 -30.61 9.89
CA SER A 149 8.07 -30.72 10.90
C SER A 149 8.43 -29.37 11.54
N LEU A 150 8.15 -28.25 10.85
CA LEU A 150 8.39 -26.91 11.37
C LEU A 150 7.42 -26.49 12.48
N SER A 151 6.39 -27.32 12.77
CA SER A 151 5.44 -27.06 13.86
C SER A 151 6.10 -26.97 15.23
N SER A 152 7.24 -27.64 15.44
CA SER A 152 8.02 -27.54 16.67
C SER A 152 8.53 -26.10 16.95
N LEU A 153 8.74 -25.30 15.91
CA LEU A 153 9.18 -23.90 16.02
C LEU A 153 8.03 -22.91 16.29
N THR A 154 6.80 -23.39 16.32
CA THR A 154 5.62 -22.55 16.65
C THR A 154 5.31 -22.52 18.14
N THR A 155 5.91 -23.38 18.96
CA THR A 155 5.62 -23.52 20.39
C THR A 155 6.19 -22.42 21.28
N GLY A 156 7.21 -21.67 20.82
CA GLY A 156 7.77 -20.51 21.54
C GLY A 156 7.24 -19.20 20.97
N ALA A 157 6.89 -18.25 21.82
CA ALA A 157 6.49 -16.91 21.41
C ALA A 157 7.41 -15.85 22.02
N PHE A 158 7.96 -14.97 21.21
CA PHE A 158 8.71 -13.78 21.61
C PHE A 158 8.09 -12.55 20.96
N LEU A 159 7.73 -11.54 21.75
CA LEU A 159 7.05 -10.31 21.27
C LEU A 159 5.81 -10.57 20.39
N GLY A 160 5.04 -11.61 20.71
CA GLY A 160 3.80 -11.93 19.99
C GLY A 160 3.96 -12.74 18.69
N LEU A 161 5.20 -13.11 18.31
CA LEU A 161 5.50 -13.95 17.16
C LEU A 161 6.20 -15.24 17.63
N SER A 162 5.87 -16.38 17.00
CA SER A 162 6.59 -17.61 17.17
C SER A 162 7.99 -17.53 16.53
N HIS A 163 8.90 -18.45 16.89
CA HIS A 163 10.23 -18.49 16.26
C HIS A 163 10.14 -18.63 14.74
N LEU A 164 9.25 -19.48 14.24
CA LEU A 164 8.99 -19.63 12.81
C LEU A 164 8.42 -18.33 12.23
N GLY A 165 7.53 -17.67 12.96
CA GLY A 165 6.97 -16.36 12.58
C GLY A 165 8.03 -15.29 12.37
N TRP A 166 9.04 -15.23 13.25
CA TRP A 166 10.18 -14.31 13.11
C TRP A 166 11.02 -14.60 11.88
N VAL A 167 11.28 -15.89 11.58
CA VAL A 167 11.99 -16.27 10.35
C VAL A 167 11.22 -15.86 9.12
N CYS A 168 9.91 -16.14 9.06
CA CYS A 168 9.05 -15.72 7.95
C CYS A 168 8.99 -14.19 7.82
N PHE A 169 8.93 -13.46 8.95
CA PHE A 169 8.95 -12.01 8.97
C PHE A 169 10.26 -11.45 8.39
N ALA A 170 11.40 -12.01 8.81
CA ALA A 170 12.71 -11.61 8.29
C ALA A 170 12.84 -11.89 6.79
N ILE A 171 12.34 -13.04 6.30
CA ILE A 171 12.34 -13.38 4.88
C ILE A 171 11.50 -12.35 4.10
N MET A 172 10.29 -12.06 4.56
CA MET A 172 9.43 -11.07 3.91
C MET A 172 10.05 -9.68 3.90
N TRP A 173 10.66 -9.28 5.02
CA TRP A 173 11.34 -7.99 5.13
C TRP A 173 12.52 -7.88 4.15
N VAL A 174 13.35 -8.92 4.04
CA VAL A 174 14.49 -8.96 3.11
C VAL A 174 14.01 -8.91 1.66
N LEU A 175 12.96 -9.67 1.30
CA LEU A 175 12.39 -9.64 -0.05
C LEU A 175 11.88 -8.25 -0.42
N GLN A 176 11.19 -7.58 0.49
CA GLN A 176 10.73 -6.20 0.29
C GLN A 176 11.92 -5.23 0.16
N ALA A 177 12.93 -5.36 1.03
CA ALA A 177 14.14 -4.53 0.96
C ALA A 177 14.86 -4.70 -0.38
N MET A 178 14.95 -5.91 -0.92
CA MET A 178 15.53 -6.14 -2.25
C MET A 178 14.76 -5.43 -3.36
N VAL A 179 13.43 -5.43 -3.32
CA VAL A 179 12.61 -4.72 -4.31
C VAL A 179 12.83 -3.21 -4.21
N PHE A 180 12.86 -2.67 -2.99
CA PHE A 180 13.11 -1.23 -2.78
C PHE A 180 14.52 -0.81 -3.20
N TRP A 181 15.52 -1.68 -3.03
CA TRP A 181 16.89 -1.40 -3.43
C TRP A 181 17.03 -1.19 -4.95
N HIS A 182 16.18 -1.81 -5.75
CA HIS A 182 16.17 -1.65 -7.21
C HIS A 182 15.46 -0.37 -7.69
N GLY A 183 14.92 0.43 -6.76
CA GLY A 183 14.35 1.75 -7.03
C GLY A 183 12.95 1.73 -7.65
N MET A 184 12.44 2.92 -7.96
CA MET A 184 11.04 3.13 -8.38
C MET A 184 10.64 2.39 -9.66
N ASN A 185 11.57 2.18 -10.58
CA ASN A 185 11.28 1.46 -11.82
C ASN A 185 10.99 -0.03 -11.58
N ALA A 186 11.69 -0.65 -10.62
CA ALA A 186 11.43 -2.03 -10.23
C ALA A 186 10.08 -2.15 -9.51
N ILE A 187 9.79 -1.23 -8.61
CA ILE A 187 8.51 -1.16 -7.90
C ILE A 187 7.36 -1.01 -8.90
N LYS A 188 7.49 -0.09 -9.86
CA LYS A 188 6.50 0.12 -10.92
C LYS A 188 6.22 -1.17 -11.70
N ARG A 189 7.27 -1.85 -12.20
CA ARG A 189 7.13 -3.12 -12.92
C ARG A 189 6.48 -4.21 -12.09
N PHE A 190 6.86 -4.31 -10.83
CA PHE A 190 6.28 -5.27 -9.90
C PHE A 190 4.77 -5.02 -9.72
N ILE A 191 4.37 -3.78 -9.48
CA ILE A 191 2.97 -3.37 -9.28
C ILE A 191 2.15 -3.60 -10.55
N ASP A 192 2.70 -3.27 -11.73
CA ASP A 192 2.02 -3.43 -13.01
C ASP A 192 1.62 -4.90 -13.30
N ILE A 193 2.35 -5.85 -12.73
CA ILE A 193 2.06 -7.29 -12.86
C ILE A 193 1.27 -7.80 -11.65
N ALA A 194 1.73 -7.47 -10.44
CA ALA A 194 1.17 -8.02 -9.20
C ALA A 194 -0.27 -7.54 -8.96
N GLY A 195 -0.58 -6.27 -9.25
CA GLY A 195 -1.92 -5.73 -9.08
C GLY A 195 -2.99 -6.54 -9.83
N PRO A 196 -2.93 -6.63 -11.17
CA PRO A 196 -3.86 -7.43 -11.94
C PRO A 196 -3.83 -8.92 -11.59
N ALA A 197 -2.66 -9.50 -11.30
CA ALA A 197 -2.51 -10.91 -10.96
C ALA A 197 -3.27 -11.27 -9.67
N VAL A 198 -3.16 -10.45 -8.63
CA VAL A 198 -3.92 -10.64 -7.37
C VAL A 198 -5.42 -10.60 -7.64
N TYR A 199 -5.88 -9.69 -8.51
CA TYR A 199 -7.29 -9.58 -8.86
C TYR A 199 -7.81 -10.84 -9.53
N VAL A 200 -7.07 -11.39 -10.49
CA VAL A 200 -7.42 -12.65 -11.17
C VAL A 200 -7.54 -13.79 -10.18
N VAL A 201 -6.57 -13.92 -9.26
CA VAL A 201 -6.59 -14.97 -8.23
C VAL A 201 -7.78 -14.80 -7.30
N MET A 202 -8.08 -13.58 -6.86
CA MET A 202 -9.21 -13.30 -5.96
C MET A 202 -10.56 -13.55 -6.64
N LEU A 203 -10.72 -13.19 -7.91
CA LEU A 203 -11.93 -13.49 -8.67
C LEU A 203 -12.10 -14.99 -8.90
N ALA A 204 -11.01 -15.71 -9.20
CA ALA A 204 -11.03 -17.16 -9.31
C ALA A 204 -11.43 -17.83 -7.99
N LEU A 205 -10.89 -17.35 -6.86
CA LEU A 205 -11.26 -17.82 -5.54
C LEU A 205 -12.74 -17.54 -5.22
N ALA A 206 -13.21 -16.32 -5.50
CA ALA A 206 -14.62 -15.96 -5.31
C ALA A 206 -15.54 -16.84 -6.17
N GLY A 207 -15.21 -17.06 -7.44
CA GLY A 207 -15.95 -17.99 -8.32
C GLY A 207 -15.96 -19.42 -7.82
N TRP A 208 -14.82 -19.91 -7.33
CA TRP A 208 -14.73 -21.23 -6.70
C TRP A 208 -15.64 -21.35 -5.48
N ILE A 209 -15.64 -20.35 -4.58
CA ILE A 209 -16.48 -20.35 -3.38
C ILE A 209 -17.95 -20.39 -3.78
N VAL A 210 -18.39 -19.52 -4.69
CA VAL A 210 -19.75 -19.48 -5.20
C VAL A 210 -20.15 -20.82 -5.84
N TYR A 211 -19.26 -21.44 -6.62
CA TYR A 211 -19.51 -22.77 -7.22
C TYR A 211 -19.68 -23.86 -6.16
N LYS A 212 -18.90 -23.83 -5.06
CA LYS A 212 -18.94 -24.84 -4.00
C LYS A 212 -20.11 -24.66 -3.03
N THR A 213 -20.49 -23.42 -2.71
CA THR A 213 -21.54 -23.12 -1.73
C THR A 213 -22.93 -23.02 -2.36
N GLY A 214 -23.03 -22.98 -3.69
CA GLY A 214 -24.25 -22.59 -4.39
C GLY A 214 -24.55 -21.10 -4.19
N PHE A 215 -25.37 -20.54 -5.05
CA PHE A 215 -25.81 -19.14 -4.94
C PHE A 215 -27.01 -19.00 -3.98
N ASP A 216 -27.04 -19.80 -2.91
CA ASP A 216 -28.01 -19.62 -1.85
C ASP A 216 -27.58 -18.38 -1.07
N GLY A 217 -28.26 -17.26 -1.27
CA GLY A 217 -28.05 -16.01 -0.56
C GLY A 217 -28.32 -16.10 0.96
N SER A 218 -28.27 -17.29 1.51
CA SER A 218 -28.29 -17.51 2.94
C SER A 218 -27.01 -16.96 3.57
N PRO A 219 -27.11 -16.17 4.63
CA PRO A 219 -25.92 -15.74 5.37
C PRO A 219 -25.13 -16.97 5.79
N LEU A 220 -23.80 -16.92 5.60
CA LEU A 220 -22.89 -17.95 6.11
C LEU A 220 -23.30 -18.28 7.55
N PRO A 221 -23.36 -19.56 7.95
CA PRO A 221 -23.72 -19.92 9.31
C PRO A 221 -22.77 -19.16 10.26
N SER A 222 -23.40 -18.39 11.13
CA SER A 222 -22.65 -17.69 12.19
C SER A 222 -21.91 -18.74 13.01
N PRO A 223 -20.61 -18.57 13.31
CA PRO A 223 -19.86 -19.49 14.16
C PRO A 223 -20.41 -19.58 15.60
N ALA A 224 -21.46 -18.84 15.92
CA ALA A 224 -22.09 -18.78 17.25
C ALA A 224 -23.28 -19.74 17.42
N ASN A 225 -23.61 -20.58 16.44
CA ASN A 225 -24.66 -21.61 16.59
C ASN A 225 -24.13 -22.95 16.05
N PRO A 226 -23.72 -23.89 16.96
CA PRO A 226 -23.39 -25.26 16.58
C PRO A 226 -24.61 -26.05 16.07
#